data_6c0e40b4af6456b5ee7034d830b43e16
#
_entry.id   6c0e40b4af6456b5ee7034d830b43e16
#
_cell.length_a   1.000
_cell.length_b   1.000
_cell.length_c   1.000
_cell.angle_alpha   90.00
_cell.angle_beta   90.00
_cell.angle_gamma   90.00
#
_symmetry.space_group_name_H-M   'P 1'
#
loop_
_entity.id
_entity.type
_entity.pdbx_description
1 polymer ?
#
loop_
_entity_poly.entity_id
_entity_poly.type
_entity_poly.pdbx_seq_one_letter_code
_entity_poly.pdbx_strand_id
1 'polypeptide(L)'
;MIKFDHIVVRYGEITLKKRNRKSFITQLKKNVKNALMDYPNVRIEAQHERMYIHLNGAGHEEVIDRLKKVYGISSLSPALKVEKEIPAIQESALFYINNLSRDIETFKIDAKRADKTFPYSTYDLNGLVGGYCLQHKEGLKVDVHNPDLKLRVEVRKDAAYITG
;
A
#
# COMPACT_ATOMS: atom_id res chain seq x y z
N MET A 1 2.86 -5.55 17.64
CA MET A 1 2.75 -6.53 16.55
C MET A 1 2.41 -5.81 15.25
N ILE A 2 3.19 -6.05 14.19
CA ILE A 2 2.95 -5.42 12.90
C ILE A 2 1.78 -6.13 12.21
N LYS A 3 0.85 -5.35 11.66
CA LYS A 3 -0.26 -5.88 10.86
C LYS A 3 -0.71 -4.82 9.86
N PHE A 4 -1.29 -5.26 8.75
CA PHE A 4 -1.84 -4.34 7.77
C PHE A 4 -2.97 -3.53 8.39
N ASP A 5 -2.95 -2.22 8.19
CA ASP A 5 -3.93 -1.32 8.79
C ASP A 5 -4.88 -0.68 7.78
N HIS A 6 -4.54 -0.73 6.49
CA HIS A 6 -5.45 -0.22 5.45
C HIS A 6 -5.19 -0.90 4.11
N ILE A 7 -6.13 -0.67 3.18
CA ILE A 7 -6.04 -1.13 1.79
C ILE A 7 -6.00 0.09 0.90
N VAL A 8 -5.10 0.09 -0.07
CA VAL A 8 -5.06 1.11 -1.12
C VAL A 8 -5.83 0.58 -2.32
N VAL A 9 -6.87 1.30 -2.71
CA VAL A 9 -7.69 0.99 -3.88
C VAL A 9 -7.32 1.97 -4.99
N ARG A 10 -6.88 1.45 -6.13
CA ARG A 10 -6.52 2.27 -7.29
C ARG A 10 -7.59 2.16 -8.34
N TYR A 11 -7.95 3.30 -8.93
CA TYR A 11 -8.99 3.38 -9.94
C TYR A 11 -8.44 2.98 -11.31
N GLY A 12 -9.32 2.46 -12.18
CA GLY A 12 -8.95 2.18 -13.56
C GLY A 12 -8.78 3.47 -14.36
N GLU A 13 -7.80 3.50 -15.27
CA GLU A 13 -7.52 4.68 -16.09
C GLU A 13 -8.71 5.14 -16.92
N ILE A 14 -9.47 4.21 -17.45
CA ILE A 14 -10.65 4.48 -18.27
C ILE A 14 -11.69 5.33 -17.53
N THR A 15 -11.71 5.21 -16.21
CA THR A 15 -12.69 5.86 -15.35
C THR A 15 -12.24 7.23 -14.84
N LEU A 16 -11.01 7.64 -15.14
CA LEU A 16 -10.43 8.91 -14.67
C LEU A 16 -10.63 10.07 -15.66
N LYS A 17 -11.55 9.96 -16.61
CA LYS A 17 -11.90 11.06 -17.52
C LYS A 17 -12.50 12.22 -16.73
N LYS A 18 -11.97 13.42 -16.95
CA LYS A 18 -12.25 14.64 -16.17
C LYS A 18 -13.71 14.91 -15.86
N ARG A 19 -14.63 14.70 -16.81
CA ARG A 19 -16.04 15.03 -16.63
C ARG A 19 -16.79 14.07 -15.72
N ASN A 20 -16.38 12.81 -15.68
CA ASN A 20 -17.09 11.75 -14.97
C ASN A 20 -16.40 11.28 -13.69
N ARG A 21 -15.23 11.83 -13.39
CA ARG A 21 -14.43 11.37 -12.25
C ARG A 21 -15.18 11.44 -10.92
N LYS A 22 -15.76 12.59 -10.63
CA LYS A 22 -16.47 12.84 -9.38
C LYS A 22 -17.65 11.90 -9.19
N SER A 23 -18.43 11.75 -10.25
CA SER A 23 -19.58 10.85 -10.30
C SER A 23 -19.15 9.38 -10.16
N PHE A 24 -18.06 9.00 -10.84
CA PHE A 24 -17.51 7.66 -10.78
C PHE A 24 -17.03 7.33 -9.36
N ILE A 25 -16.27 8.24 -8.72
CA ILE A 25 -15.77 8.03 -7.36
C ILE A 25 -16.89 7.90 -6.36
N THR A 26 -17.93 8.73 -6.48
CA THR A 26 -19.11 8.66 -5.61
C THR A 26 -19.82 7.32 -5.75
N GLN A 27 -20.00 6.84 -6.97
CA GLN A 27 -20.63 5.55 -7.21
C GLN A 27 -19.76 4.40 -6.73
N LEU A 28 -18.45 4.47 -6.97
CA LEU A 28 -17.50 3.46 -6.50
C LEU A 28 -17.51 3.37 -4.99
N LYS A 29 -17.49 4.52 -4.31
CA LYS A 29 -17.55 4.56 -2.84
C LYS A 29 -18.81 3.87 -2.32
N LYS A 30 -19.95 4.11 -2.96
CA LYS A 30 -21.20 3.45 -2.62
C LYS A 30 -21.13 1.94 -2.82
N ASN A 31 -20.54 1.51 -3.92
CA ASN A 31 -20.40 0.08 -4.23
C ASN A 31 -19.44 -0.59 -3.24
N VAL A 32 -18.36 0.07 -2.87
CA VAL A 32 -17.43 -0.41 -1.86
C VAL A 32 -18.12 -0.53 -0.50
N LYS A 33 -18.88 0.47 -0.10
CA LYS A 33 -19.68 0.43 1.13
C LYS A 33 -20.59 -0.79 1.17
N ASN A 34 -21.29 -1.06 0.07
CA ASN A 34 -22.19 -2.21 -0.03
C ASN A 34 -21.43 -3.53 0.07
N ALA A 35 -20.28 -3.62 -0.59
CA ALA A 35 -19.44 -4.81 -0.55
C ALA A 35 -18.89 -5.11 0.86
N LEU A 36 -18.68 -4.07 1.66
CA LEU A 36 -18.09 -4.16 3.00
C LEU A 36 -19.11 -3.99 4.13
N MET A 37 -20.39 -4.20 3.83
CA MET A 37 -21.46 -4.00 4.82
C MET A 37 -21.33 -4.92 6.04
N ASP A 38 -20.69 -6.07 5.90
CA ASP A 38 -20.45 -7.00 7.01
C ASP A 38 -19.30 -6.56 7.91
N TYR A 39 -18.61 -5.47 7.56
CA TYR A 39 -17.47 -4.93 8.31
C TYR A 39 -17.75 -3.48 8.71
N PRO A 40 -18.61 -3.25 9.71
CA PRO A 40 -19.11 -1.90 10.02
C PRO A 40 -18.06 -0.94 10.55
N ASN A 41 -16.94 -1.45 11.07
CA ASN A 41 -15.88 -0.59 11.62
C ASN A 41 -14.91 -0.07 10.55
N VAL A 42 -14.98 -0.60 9.34
CA VAL A 42 -14.15 -0.15 8.23
C VAL A 42 -14.52 1.28 7.84
N ARG A 43 -13.51 2.12 7.62
CA ARG A 43 -13.72 3.51 7.21
C ARG A 43 -13.19 3.72 5.80
N ILE A 44 -13.99 4.31 4.93
CA ILE A 44 -13.65 4.55 3.53
C ILE A 44 -13.28 6.02 3.36
N GLU A 45 -12.09 6.26 2.82
CA GLU A 45 -11.61 7.60 2.52
C GLU A 45 -11.34 7.71 1.03
N ALA A 46 -12.24 8.35 0.30
CA ALA A 46 -12.12 8.53 -1.14
C ALA A 46 -11.34 9.80 -1.44
N GLN A 47 -10.31 9.68 -2.26
CA GLN A 47 -9.52 10.81 -2.73
C GLN A 47 -9.56 10.84 -4.26
N HIS A 48 -8.95 11.88 -4.84
CA HIS A 48 -9.01 12.14 -6.26
C HIS A 48 -8.42 11.02 -7.12
N GLU A 49 -7.31 10.43 -6.68
CA GLU A 49 -6.58 9.42 -7.46
C GLU A 49 -6.71 8.00 -6.92
N ARG A 50 -7.05 7.86 -5.65
CA ARG A 50 -7.14 6.56 -5.00
C ARG A 50 -8.06 6.61 -3.79
N MET A 51 -8.46 5.44 -3.32
CA MET A 51 -9.32 5.30 -2.16
C MET A 51 -8.57 4.50 -1.09
N TYR A 52 -8.72 4.89 0.16
CA TYR A 52 -8.13 4.18 1.29
C TYR A 52 -9.23 3.52 2.11
N ILE A 53 -9.05 2.26 2.43
CA ILE A 53 -9.97 1.51 3.29
C ILE A 53 -9.24 1.26 4.61
N HIS A 54 -9.62 1.97 5.65
CA HIS A 54 -9.05 1.79 6.98
C HIS A 54 -9.71 0.58 7.63
N LEU A 55 -8.92 -0.44 7.94
CA LEU A 55 -9.44 -1.74 8.36
C LEU A 55 -10.07 -1.72 9.74
N ASN A 56 -9.48 -0.96 10.67
CA ASN A 56 -10.01 -0.82 12.04
C ASN A 56 -10.36 -2.17 12.69
N GLY A 57 -9.47 -3.16 12.51
CA GLY A 57 -9.66 -4.49 13.08
C GLY A 57 -10.16 -5.55 12.11
N ALA A 58 -10.66 -5.17 10.94
CA ALA A 58 -11.08 -6.13 9.93
C ALA A 58 -9.84 -6.79 9.29
N GLY A 59 -9.97 -8.05 8.87
CA GLY A 59 -8.90 -8.77 8.20
C GLY A 59 -8.67 -8.27 6.78
N HIS A 60 -7.42 -7.98 6.43
CA HIS A 60 -7.10 -7.45 5.11
C HIS A 60 -7.46 -8.42 3.98
N GLU A 61 -7.25 -9.71 4.17
CA GLU A 61 -7.55 -10.73 3.14
C GLU A 61 -9.05 -10.80 2.84
N GLU A 62 -9.86 -10.79 3.87
CA GLU A 62 -11.33 -10.83 3.75
C GLU A 62 -11.86 -9.59 3.04
N VAL A 63 -11.35 -8.42 3.41
CA VAL A 63 -11.75 -7.16 2.80
C VAL A 63 -11.32 -7.13 1.34
N ILE A 64 -10.09 -7.53 1.03
CA ILE A 64 -9.61 -7.61 -0.36
C ILE A 64 -10.48 -8.54 -1.20
N ASP A 65 -10.84 -9.71 -0.68
CA ASP A 65 -11.68 -10.65 -1.39
C ASP A 65 -13.04 -10.06 -1.75
N ARG A 66 -13.63 -9.29 -0.84
CA ARG A 66 -14.89 -8.57 -1.12
C ARG A 66 -14.71 -7.51 -2.19
N LEU A 67 -13.59 -6.76 -2.12
CA LEU A 67 -13.32 -5.66 -3.05
C LEU A 67 -12.96 -6.13 -4.46
N LYS A 68 -12.42 -7.32 -4.62
CA LYS A 68 -12.11 -7.90 -5.94
C LYS A 68 -13.32 -7.99 -6.85
N LYS A 69 -14.52 -8.05 -6.29
CA LYS A 69 -15.77 -8.18 -7.04
C LYS A 69 -16.36 -6.83 -7.43
N VAL A 70 -15.77 -5.73 -6.98
CA VAL A 70 -16.29 -4.39 -7.26
C VAL A 70 -15.73 -3.89 -8.58
N TYR A 71 -16.62 -3.52 -9.49
CA TYR A 71 -16.25 -3.00 -10.80
C TYR A 71 -15.63 -1.62 -10.68
N GLY A 72 -14.61 -1.35 -11.49
CA GLY A 72 -13.96 -0.04 -11.53
C GLY A 72 -12.66 0.04 -10.74
N ILE A 73 -12.33 -1.00 -10.00
CA ILE A 73 -11.07 -1.08 -9.26
C ILE A 73 -9.99 -1.67 -10.17
N SER A 74 -8.90 -0.94 -10.36
CA SER A 74 -7.76 -1.38 -11.16
C SER A 74 -6.84 -2.30 -10.36
N SER A 75 -6.52 -1.92 -9.12
CA SER A 75 -5.68 -2.73 -8.26
C SER A 75 -5.97 -2.48 -6.79
N LEU A 76 -5.63 -3.46 -5.98
CA LEU A 76 -5.78 -3.47 -4.53
C LEU A 76 -4.46 -3.88 -3.90
N SER A 77 -4.02 -3.15 -2.87
CA SER A 77 -2.81 -3.51 -2.13
C SER A 77 -3.04 -3.27 -0.64
N PRO A 78 -2.65 -4.23 0.21
CA PRO A 78 -2.61 -3.95 1.64
C PRO A 78 -1.50 -2.95 1.92
N ALA A 79 -1.61 -2.21 3.01
CA ALA A 79 -0.66 -1.17 3.34
C ALA A 79 -0.43 -1.07 4.84
N LEU A 80 0.73 -0.49 5.18
CA LEU A 80 1.17 -0.27 6.55
C LEU A 80 1.39 1.21 6.78
N LYS A 81 0.95 1.70 7.94
CA LYS A 81 1.29 3.02 8.46
C LYS A 81 2.23 2.80 9.64
N VAL A 82 3.44 3.31 9.57
CA VAL A 82 4.49 3.04 10.55
C VAL A 82 5.18 4.33 11.00
N GLU A 83 5.89 4.25 12.13
CA GLU A 83 6.65 5.39 12.65
C GLU A 83 7.77 5.78 11.67
N LYS A 84 8.13 7.07 11.66
CA LYS A 84 9.17 7.62 10.80
C LYS A 84 10.56 7.36 11.38
N GLU A 85 10.89 6.11 11.58
CA GLU A 85 12.18 5.67 12.11
C GLU A 85 12.71 4.54 11.25
N ILE A 86 14.00 4.54 10.98
CA ILE A 86 14.61 3.55 10.10
C ILE A 86 14.33 2.11 10.55
N PRO A 87 14.55 1.74 11.84
CA PRO A 87 14.24 0.37 12.25
C PRO A 87 12.79 -0.04 12.03
N ALA A 88 11.84 0.86 12.32
CA ALA A 88 10.42 0.58 12.12
C ALA A 88 10.09 0.38 10.64
N ILE A 89 10.65 1.21 9.78
CA ILE A 89 10.45 1.11 8.34
C ILE A 89 11.07 -0.19 7.80
N GLN A 90 12.27 -0.53 8.24
CA GLN A 90 12.96 -1.76 7.84
C GLN A 90 12.17 -3.01 8.23
N GLU A 91 11.76 -3.10 9.48
CA GLU A 91 10.98 -4.24 9.98
C GLU A 91 9.64 -4.37 9.26
N SER A 92 8.99 -3.25 9.00
CA SER A 92 7.70 -3.24 8.32
C SER A 92 7.81 -3.60 6.85
N ALA A 93 8.87 -3.19 6.18
CA ALA A 93 9.13 -3.59 4.80
C ALA A 93 9.36 -5.10 4.70
N LEU A 94 10.14 -5.66 5.60
CA LEU A 94 10.36 -7.11 5.66
C LEU A 94 9.06 -7.85 5.95
N PHE A 95 8.27 -7.35 6.89
CA PHE A 95 6.94 -7.91 7.18
C PHE A 95 6.07 -7.92 5.94
N TYR A 96 6.05 -6.83 5.17
CA TYR A 96 5.27 -6.73 3.95
C TYR A 96 5.64 -7.85 2.98
N ILE A 97 6.95 -8.01 2.74
CA ILE A 97 7.45 -9.03 1.80
C ILE A 97 7.09 -10.44 2.28
N ASN A 98 7.24 -10.70 3.58
CA ASN A 98 6.99 -12.02 4.16
C ASN A 98 5.50 -12.39 4.21
N ASN A 99 4.61 -11.41 4.08
CA ASN A 99 3.16 -11.63 4.21
C ASN A 99 2.40 -11.39 2.90
N LEU A 100 3.09 -11.45 1.78
CA LEU A 100 2.45 -11.42 0.47
C LEU A 100 1.69 -12.72 0.23
N SER A 101 0.61 -12.64 -0.54
CA SER A 101 -0.17 -13.81 -0.93
C SER A 101 0.52 -14.65 -2.01
N ARG A 102 1.65 -14.19 -2.52
CA ARG A 102 2.44 -14.86 -3.55
C ARG A 102 3.91 -14.82 -3.19
N ASP A 103 4.68 -15.78 -3.69
CA ASP A 103 6.12 -15.78 -3.55
C ASP A 103 6.75 -14.85 -4.58
N ILE A 104 7.80 -14.16 -4.16
CA ILE A 104 8.58 -13.29 -5.05
C ILE A 104 10.06 -13.63 -4.94
N GLU A 105 10.79 -13.43 -6.03
CA GLU A 105 12.25 -13.58 -6.07
C GLU A 105 12.95 -12.24 -6.16
N THR A 106 12.32 -11.27 -6.82
CA THR A 106 12.93 -9.97 -7.05
C THR A 106 12.06 -8.83 -6.52
N PHE A 107 12.72 -7.76 -6.08
CA PHE A 107 12.03 -6.60 -5.57
C PHE A 107 12.83 -5.33 -5.84
N LYS A 108 12.19 -4.22 -5.64
CA LYS A 108 12.87 -2.93 -5.54
C LYS A 108 12.15 -2.05 -4.52
N ILE A 109 12.90 -1.21 -3.83
CA ILE A 109 12.33 -0.20 -2.95
C ILE A 109 12.20 1.09 -3.75
N ASP A 110 10.99 1.65 -3.74
CA ASP A 110 10.70 2.94 -4.37
C ASP A 110 10.34 3.92 -3.27
N ALA A 111 11.36 4.60 -2.75
CA ALA A 111 11.18 5.56 -1.67
C ALA A 111 10.72 6.91 -2.18
N LYS A 112 9.82 7.54 -1.43
CA LYS A 112 9.39 8.92 -1.65
C LYS A 112 9.43 9.67 -0.33
N ARG A 113 9.91 10.90 -0.37
CA ARG A 113 10.02 11.74 0.82
C ARG A 113 9.21 13.02 0.63
N ALA A 114 7.98 13.01 1.13
CA ALA A 114 7.15 14.20 1.16
C ALA A 114 7.50 15.10 2.33
N ASP A 115 7.96 14.52 3.44
CA ASP A 115 8.45 15.28 4.60
C ASP A 115 9.92 15.63 4.40
N LYS A 116 10.18 16.89 4.04
CA LYS A 116 11.54 17.37 3.76
C LYS A 116 12.39 17.49 5.02
N THR A 117 11.79 17.41 6.21
CA THR A 117 12.53 17.45 7.49
C THR A 117 13.09 16.09 7.88
N PHE A 118 12.65 15.02 7.23
CA PHE A 118 13.16 13.68 7.47
C PHE A 118 14.64 13.62 7.03
N PRO A 119 15.55 13.13 7.91
CA PRO A 119 17.00 13.33 7.70
C PRO A 119 17.62 12.44 6.61
N TYR A 120 16.88 11.48 6.06
CA TYR A 120 17.40 10.56 5.05
C TYR A 120 16.82 10.87 3.67
N SER A 121 17.66 10.81 2.65
CA SER A 121 17.23 10.99 1.25
C SER A 121 16.51 9.74 0.75
N THR A 122 15.86 9.85 -0.41
CA THR A 122 15.25 8.68 -1.05
C THR A 122 16.29 7.64 -1.43
N TYR A 123 17.48 8.08 -1.84
CA TYR A 123 18.59 7.18 -2.14
C TYR A 123 19.01 6.40 -0.90
N ASP A 124 19.16 7.09 0.24
CA ASP A 124 19.51 6.45 1.51
C ASP A 124 18.44 5.44 1.94
N LEU A 125 17.17 5.82 1.83
CA LEU A 125 16.06 4.93 2.19
C LEU A 125 16.06 3.67 1.33
N ASN A 126 16.27 3.80 0.03
CA ASN A 126 16.33 2.64 -0.87
C ASN A 126 17.41 1.66 -0.42
N GLY A 127 18.59 2.16 -0.08
CA GLY A 127 19.69 1.33 0.38
C GLY A 127 19.47 0.71 1.76
N LEU A 128 19.03 1.52 2.72
CA LEU A 128 18.83 1.07 4.09
C LEU A 128 17.71 0.03 4.21
N VAL A 129 16.61 0.26 3.52
CA VAL A 129 15.46 -0.65 3.56
C VAL A 129 15.71 -1.88 2.69
N GLY A 130 16.19 -1.69 1.46
CA GLY A 130 16.50 -2.78 0.55
C GLY A 130 17.60 -3.70 1.10
N GLY A 131 18.67 -3.12 1.65
CA GLY A 131 19.75 -3.88 2.25
C GLY A 131 19.29 -4.72 3.43
N TYR A 132 18.44 -4.15 4.28
CA TYR A 132 17.87 -4.87 5.41
C TYR A 132 17.06 -6.10 4.94
N CYS A 133 16.20 -5.92 3.94
CA CYS A 133 15.40 -7.01 3.41
C CYS A 133 16.27 -8.12 2.80
N LEU A 134 17.34 -7.74 2.08
CA LEU A 134 18.28 -8.70 1.50
C LEU A 134 19.00 -9.53 2.57
N GLN A 135 19.35 -8.90 3.70
CA GLN A 135 20.04 -9.59 4.79
C GLN A 135 19.13 -10.55 5.55
N HIS A 136 17.82 -10.28 5.58
CA HIS A 136 16.89 -11.00 6.43
C HIS A 136 15.95 -11.95 5.66
N LYS A 137 16.01 -11.95 4.34
CA LYS A 137 15.22 -12.88 3.53
C LYS A 137 16.10 -13.55 2.50
N GLU A 138 16.35 -14.84 2.69
CA GLU A 138 17.15 -15.65 1.79
C GLU A 138 16.49 -15.79 0.43
N GLY A 139 17.31 -15.76 -0.63
CA GLY A 139 16.81 -15.91 -2.00
C GLY A 139 16.26 -14.66 -2.66
N LEU A 140 16.14 -13.56 -1.91
CA LEU A 140 15.63 -12.30 -2.43
C LEU A 140 16.71 -11.54 -3.19
N LYS A 141 16.38 -10.98 -4.35
CA LYS A 141 17.30 -10.19 -5.18
C LYS A 141 16.68 -8.87 -5.58
N VAL A 142 17.50 -7.88 -5.86
CA VAL A 142 17.05 -6.58 -6.35
C VAL A 142 17.00 -6.61 -7.87
N ASP A 143 15.88 -6.15 -8.45
CA ASP A 143 15.74 -5.91 -9.89
C ASP A 143 15.08 -4.55 -10.07
N VAL A 144 15.86 -3.58 -10.54
CA VAL A 144 15.40 -2.18 -10.66
C VAL A 144 14.44 -1.99 -11.84
N HIS A 145 14.57 -2.82 -12.87
CA HIS A 145 13.81 -2.63 -14.12
C HIS A 145 12.52 -3.44 -14.18
N ASN A 146 12.54 -4.66 -13.68
CA ASN A 146 11.39 -5.55 -13.80
C ASN A 146 11.23 -6.42 -12.54
N PRO A 147 11.01 -5.78 -11.37
CA PRO A 147 10.87 -6.54 -10.12
C PRO A 147 9.52 -7.25 -10.03
N ASP A 148 9.51 -8.37 -9.33
CA ASP A 148 8.27 -9.05 -8.96
C ASP A 148 7.43 -8.18 -8.01
N LEU A 149 8.10 -7.41 -7.16
CA LEU A 149 7.45 -6.49 -6.22
C LEU A 149 8.17 -5.14 -6.24
N LYS A 150 7.42 -4.09 -6.50
CA LYS A 150 7.85 -2.72 -6.29
C LYS A 150 7.27 -2.25 -4.96
N LEU A 151 8.10 -2.20 -3.93
CA LEU A 151 7.65 -1.81 -2.60
C LEU A 151 7.85 -0.30 -2.41
N ARG A 152 6.74 0.40 -2.28
CA ARG A 152 6.76 1.84 -2.08
C ARG A 152 6.89 2.16 -0.61
N VAL A 153 7.84 3.02 -0.28
CA VAL A 153 8.05 3.54 1.07
C VAL A 153 7.92 5.06 0.98
N GLU A 154 6.84 5.60 1.50
CA GLU A 154 6.57 7.03 1.43
C GLU A 154 6.62 7.65 2.82
N VAL A 155 7.53 8.61 3.03
CA VAL A 155 7.66 9.32 4.31
C VAL A 155 6.90 10.64 4.21
N ARG A 156 5.80 10.73 4.94
CA ARG A 156 4.96 11.92 5.05
C ARG A 156 5.19 12.59 6.40
N LYS A 157 4.52 13.71 6.64
CA LYS A 157 4.66 14.44 7.90
C LYS A 157 4.17 13.65 9.10
N ASP A 158 3.09 12.91 8.96
CA ASP A 158 2.46 12.17 10.06
C ASP A 158 3.07 10.79 10.32
N ALA A 159 3.55 10.12 9.29
CA ALA A 159 4.04 8.74 9.41
C ALA A 159 4.75 8.32 8.11
N ALA A 160 5.28 7.10 8.12
CA ALA A 160 5.73 6.42 6.91
C ALA A 160 4.66 5.44 6.45
N TYR A 161 4.55 5.25 5.14
CA TYR A 161 3.55 4.38 4.52
C TYR A 161 4.24 3.38 3.61
N ILE A 162 3.89 2.10 3.75
CA ILE A 162 4.49 1.02 2.97
C ILE A 162 3.39 0.27 2.25
N THR A 163 3.53 0.16 0.92
CA THR A 163 2.56 -0.56 0.09
C THR A 163 3.23 -1.11 -1.18
N GLY A 164 2.70 -2.20 -1.66
CA GLY A 164 3.17 -2.81 -2.90
C GLY A 164 2.32 -2.46 -4.12
#